data_c962d4128c72d7b01a63b516cc3a93ea
#
_entry.id   c962d4128c72d7b01a63b516cc3a93ea
#
_cell.length_a   1.000
_cell.length_b   1.000
_cell.length_c   1.000
_cell.angle_alpha   90.00
_cell.angle_beta   90.00
_cell.angle_gamma   90.00
#
_symmetry.space_group_name_H-M   'P 1'
#
loop_
_entity.id
_entity.type
_entity.pdbx_description
1 polymer ?
#
loop_
_entity_poly.entity_id
_entity_poly.type
_entity_poly.pdbx_seq_one_letter_code
_entity_poly.pdbx_strand_id
1 'polypeptide(L)'
;EYLIRQGASLFFFLMIPTSIGIMILGTYATVIYSSDKYLEAGIVTSIFAIRTIIWAIEMILGKQIIFINDFENKLTSFYFIGGGLNVVLNSTLYFCNIFKPEYYIGTTILAEGLVVLLEIQFIKKHKLINLSAVFSSLYKYLVVSLGFIPIYFITKFAFHINSYKITLNMLIMVCTVIAISGIYYLVVLTILKDSTINYAINIVKGKIKKS
;
A
#
# COMPACT_ATOMS: atom_id res chain seq x y z
N GLU A 1 -21.36 7.32 7.47
CA GLU A 1 -20.18 6.84 8.20
C GLU A 1 -19.96 5.33 8.01
N TYR A 2 -21.01 4.51 8.18
CA TYR A 2 -20.90 3.03 8.03
C TYR A 2 -20.36 2.61 6.65
N LEU A 3 -20.90 3.16 5.56
CA LEU A 3 -20.47 2.84 4.19
C LEU A 3 -19.01 3.24 3.92
N ILE A 4 -18.59 4.41 4.42
CA ILE A 4 -17.20 4.87 4.29
C ILE A 4 -16.25 3.91 5.02
N ARG A 5 -16.60 3.51 6.23
CA ARG A 5 -15.83 2.55 7.02
C ARG A 5 -15.72 1.18 6.33
N GLN A 6 -16.82 0.69 5.77
CA GLN A 6 -16.84 -0.59 5.05
C GLN A 6 -16.01 -0.51 3.76
N GLY A 7 -16.16 0.58 2.99
CA GLY A 7 -15.38 0.83 1.78
C GLY A 7 -13.89 0.96 2.08
N ALA A 8 -13.52 1.72 3.12
CA ALA A 8 -12.13 1.84 3.56
C ALA A 8 -11.54 0.49 3.98
N SER A 9 -12.29 -0.30 4.75
CA SER A 9 -11.85 -1.64 5.17
C SER A 9 -11.60 -2.55 3.97
N LEU A 10 -12.51 -2.61 3.00
CA LEU A 10 -12.36 -3.41 1.78
C LEU A 10 -11.16 -2.93 0.94
N PHE A 11 -10.99 -1.63 0.82
CA PHE A 11 -9.89 -1.04 0.06
C PHE A 11 -8.53 -1.36 0.69
N PHE A 12 -8.38 -1.14 2.00
CA PHE A 12 -7.15 -1.47 2.72
C PHE A 12 -6.87 -2.98 2.78
N PHE A 13 -7.91 -3.81 2.86
CA PHE A 13 -7.80 -5.27 2.79
C PHE A 13 -7.06 -5.74 1.54
N LEU A 14 -7.25 -5.07 0.40
CA LEU A 14 -6.58 -5.41 -0.86
C LEU A 14 -5.25 -4.66 -1.02
N MET A 15 -5.25 -3.34 -0.77
CA MET A 15 -4.11 -2.49 -1.10
C MET A 15 -2.91 -2.71 -0.18
N ILE A 16 -3.12 -2.92 1.12
CA ILE A 16 -2.02 -3.05 2.08
C ILE A 16 -1.20 -4.32 1.85
N PRO A 17 -1.79 -5.53 1.79
CA PRO A 17 -1.01 -6.75 1.54
C PRO A 17 -0.34 -6.72 0.15
N THR A 18 -1.01 -6.17 -0.86
CA THR A 18 -0.42 -6.02 -2.20
C THR A 18 0.81 -5.11 -2.16
N SER A 19 0.72 -3.97 -1.48
CA SER A 19 1.85 -3.04 -1.34
C SER A 19 3.02 -3.67 -0.59
N ILE A 20 2.77 -4.36 0.53
CA ILE A 20 3.82 -5.08 1.28
C ILE A 20 4.42 -6.21 0.42
N GLY A 21 3.59 -6.95 -0.33
CA GLY A 21 4.05 -7.98 -1.25
C GLY A 21 4.98 -7.41 -2.35
N ILE A 22 4.60 -6.29 -2.96
CA ILE A 22 5.44 -5.61 -3.97
C ILE A 22 6.71 -5.05 -3.31
N MET A 23 6.64 -4.50 -2.10
CA MET A 23 7.82 -4.02 -1.38
C MET A 23 8.86 -5.13 -1.19
N ILE A 24 8.43 -6.35 -0.87
CA ILE A 24 9.31 -7.49 -0.62
C ILE A 24 9.79 -8.15 -1.92
N LEU A 25 8.90 -8.30 -2.90
CA LEU A 25 9.15 -9.03 -4.14
C LEU A 25 9.42 -8.14 -5.35
N GLY A 26 9.37 -6.81 -5.22
CA GLY A 26 9.44 -5.87 -6.33
C GLY A 26 10.70 -6.04 -7.19
N THR A 27 11.85 -6.27 -6.58
CA THR A 27 13.09 -6.52 -7.30
C THR A 27 13.02 -7.82 -8.13
N TYR A 28 12.46 -8.90 -7.57
CA TYR A 28 12.27 -10.16 -8.31
C TYR A 28 11.26 -10.00 -9.43
N ALA A 29 10.15 -9.32 -9.18
CA ALA A 29 9.13 -9.05 -10.19
C ALA A 29 9.70 -8.24 -11.36
N THR A 30 10.52 -7.22 -11.08
CA THR A 30 11.19 -6.41 -12.11
C THR A 30 12.16 -7.25 -12.92
N VAL A 31 12.97 -8.08 -12.28
CA VAL A 31 13.92 -8.96 -12.99
C VAL A 31 13.19 -10.00 -13.83
N ILE A 32 12.11 -10.59 -13.33
CA ILE A 32 11.30 -11.55 -14.10
C ILE A 32 10.68 -10.91 -15.34
N TYR A 33 10.19 -9.67 -15.22
CA TYR A 33 9.53 -8.94 -16.30
C TYR A 33 10.52 -8.36 -17.32
N SER A 34 11.64 -7.77 -16.84
CA SER A 34 12.52 -6.91 -17.65
C SER A 34 13.93 -7.46 -17.83
N SER A 35 14.34 -8.55 -17.14
CA SER A 35 15.69 -9.10 -17.07
C SER A 35 16.54 -8.52 -15.93
N ASP A 36 17.63 -9.21 -15.60
CA ASP A 36 18.61 -8.85 -14.56
C ASP A 36 19.36 -7.53 -14.86
N LYS A 37 19.37 -7.07 -16.11
CA LYS A 37 19.91 -5.78 -16.51
C LYS A 37 19.20 -4.59 -15.85
N TYR A 38 17.96 -4.77 -15.40
CA TYR A 38 17.12 -3.75 -14.77
C TYR A 38 17.00 -3.91 -13.24
N LEU A 39 18.00 -4.51 -12.61
CA LEU A 39 18.01 -4.76 -11.16
C LEU A 39 17.82 -3.47 -10.33
N GLU A 40 18.41 -2.35 -10.75
CA GLU A 40 18.26 -1.05 -10.09
C GLU A 40 16.81 -0.56 -10.10
N ALA A 41 16.08 -0.79 -11.19
CA ALA A 41 14.66 -0.47 -11.26
C ALA A 41 13.81 -1.29 -10.26
N GLY A 42 14.28 -2.46 -9.85
CA GLY A 42 13.64 -3.28 -8.82
C GLY A 42 13.63 -2.61 -7.44
N ILE A 43 14.71 -1.94 -7.07
CA ILE A 43 14.79 -1.15 -5.82
C ILE A 43 13.76 -0.01 -5.87
N VAL A 44 13.70 0.69 -7.01
CA VAL A 44 12.72 1.75 -7.26
C VAL A 44 11.29 1.23 -7.12
N THR A 45 11.00 0.05 -7.68
CA THR A 45 9.68 -0.61 -7.57
C THR A 45 9.32 -0.91 -6.11
N SER A 46 10.27 -1.40 -5.32
CA SER A 46 10.06 -1.69 -3.88
C SER A 46 9.76 -0.42 -3.07
N ILE A 47 10.49 0.68 -3.34
CA ILE A 47 10.23 1.98 -2.69
C ILE A 47 8.88 2.56 -3.12
N PHE A 48 8.54 2.42 -4.40
CA PHE A 48 7.24 2.87 -4.93
C PHE A 48 6.05 2.17 -4.24
N ALA A 49 6.24 0.93 -3.79
CA ALA A 49 5.21 0.22 -3.03
C ALA A 49 4.89 0.88 -1.67
N ILE A 50 5.86 1.56 -1.04
CA ILE A 50 5.62 2.36 0.17
C ILE A 50 4.70 3.54 -0.17
N ARG A 51 4.95 4.23 -1.29
CA ARG A 51 4.10 5.32 -1.78
C ARG A 51 2.66 4.86 -1.97
N THR A 52 2.45 3.63 -2.45
CA THR A 52 1.11 3.08 -2.68
C THR A 52 0.29 2.98 -1.38
N ILE A 53 0.93 2.76 -0.22
CA ILE A 53 0.26 2.78 1.09
C ILE A 53 -0.23 4.19 1.42
N ILE A 54 0.60 5.22 1.21
CA ILE A 54 0.23 6.62 1.45
C ILE A 54 -0.91 7.03 0.53
N TRP A 55 -0.81 6.69 -0.75
CA TRP A 55 -1.85 6.93 -1.72
C TRP A 55 -3.17 6.23 -1.35
N ALA A 56 -3.11 5.01 -0.81
CA ALA A 56 -4.31 4.32 -0.34
C ALA A 56 -5.01 5.05 0.82
N ILE A 57 -4.24 5.66 1.72
CA ILE A 57 -4.79 6.49 2.80
C ILE A 57 -5.43 7.75 2.23
N GLU A 58 -4.73 8.46 1.35
CA GLU A 58 -5.20 9.68 0.69
C GLU A 58 -6.49 9.44 -0.09
N MET A 59 -6.60 8.32 -0.82
CA MET A 59 -7.83 7.96 -1.55
C MET A 59 -9.06 7.85 -0.63
N ILE A 60 -8.88 7.32 0.58
CA ILE A 60 -9.98 7.25 1.55
C ILE A 60 -10.26 8.64 2.15
N LEU A 61 -9.23 9.34 2.63
CA LEU A 61 -9.41 10.63 3.31
C LEU A 61 -9.88 11.72 2.34
N GLY A 62 -9.19 11.85 1.22
CA GLY A 62 -9.48 12.89 0.23
C GLY A 62 -10.78 12.61 -0.53
N LYS A 63 -10.87 11.45 -1.21
CA LYS A 63 -11.99 11.18 -2.13
C LYS A 63 -13.25 10.71 -1.43
N GLN A 64 -13.13 9.83 -0.42
CA GLN A 64 -14.32 9.27 0.22
C GLN A 64 -14.80 10.05 1.44
N ILE A 65 -14.00 10.99 1.98
CA ILE A 65 -14.43 11.81 3.12
C ILE A 65 -14.51 13.29 2.73
N ILE A 66 -13.42 13.91 2.33
CA ILE A 66 -13.40 15.37 2.09
C ILE A 66 -14.25 15.73 0.85
N PHE A 67 -14.02 15.03 -0.27
CA PHE A 67 -14.71 15.31 -1.53
C PHE A 67 -16.23 15.09 -1.42
N ILE A 68 -16.66 13.96 -0.83
CA ILE A 68 -18.10 13.63 -0.69
C ILE A 68 -18.83 14.62 0.26
N ASN A 69 -18.12 15.33 1.12
CA ASN A 69 -18.69 16.37 1.99
C ASN A 69 -18.62 17.77 1.38
N ASP A 70 -18.48 17.90 0.06
CA ASP A 70 -18.48 19.15 -0.71
C ASP A 70 -17.31 20.10 -0.38
N PHE A 71 -16.16 19.54 0.11
CA PHE A 71 -14.93 20.31 0.35
C PHE A 71 -13.88 20.14 -0.76
N GLU A 72 -14.29 19.96 -2.01
CA GLU A 72 -13.41 19.74 -3.16
C GLU A 72 -12.40 20.86 -3.38
N ASN A 73 -12.81 22.13 -3.20
CA ASN A 73 -11.91 23.29 -3.31
C ASN A 73 -10.79 23.23 -2.27
N LYS A 74 -11.08 22.73 -1.08
CA LYS A 74 -10.10 22.58 -0.01
C LYS A 74 -9.14 21.43 -0.30
N LEU A 75 -9.67 20.30 -0.77
CA LEU A 75 -8.89 19.17 -1.22
C LEU A 75 -7.92 19.56 -2.35
N THR A 76 -8.42 20.29 -3.34
CA THR A 76 -7.60 20.84 -4.43
C THR A 76 -6.46 21.72 -3.90
N SER A 77 -6.74 22.58 -2.90
CA SER A 77 -5.71 23.40 -2.25
C SER A 77 -4.62 22.55 -1.60
N PHE A 78 -4.97 21.42 -0.97
CA PHE A 78 -4.00 20.50 -0.37
C PHE A 78 -3.11 19.86 -1.44
N TYR A 79 -3.67 19.47 -2.58
CA TYR A 79 -2.90 18.94 -3.71
C TYR A 79 -1.95 19.98 -4.31
N PHE A 80 -2.34 21.25 -4.39
CA PHE A 80 -1.43 22.33 -4.80
C PHE A 80 -0.28 22.53 -3.81
N ILE A 81 -0.54 22.43 -2.51
CA ILE A 81 0.50 22.54 -1.47
C ILE A 81 1.48 21.35 -1.59
N GLY A 82 0.96 20.13 -1.68
CA GLY A 82 1.79 18.91 -1.84
C GLY A 82 2.57 18.94 -3.15
N GLY A 83 1.91 19.27 -4.27
CA GLY A 83 2.56 19.42 -5.57
C GLY A 83 3.66 20.48 -5.57
N GLY A 84 3.41 21.64 -4.97
CA GLY A 84 4.40 22.70 -4.80
C GLY A 84 5.61 22.23 -3.99
N LEU A 85 5.39 21.55 -2.86
CA LEU A 85 6.46 20.96 -2.07
C LEU A 85 7.27 19.93 -2.90
N ASN A 86 6.58 19.07 -3.65
CA ASN A 86 7.26 18.07 -4.49
C ASN A 86 8.18 18.73 -5.53
N VAL A 87 7.67 19.79 -6.21
CA VAL A 87 8.48 20.55 -7.17
C VAL A 87 9.71 21.18 -6.50
N VAL A 88 9.57 21.79 -5.33
CA VAL A 88 10.69 22.39 -4.58
C VAL A 88 11.71 21.34 -4.20
N LEU A 89 11.28 20.20 -3.63
CA LEU A 89 12.17 19.12 -3.23
C LEU A 89 12.90 18.50 -4.43
N ASN A 90 12.20 18.23 -5.53
CA ASN A 90 12.81 17.69 -6.74
C ASN A 90 13.81 18.67 -7.37
N SER A 91 13.49 19.97 -7.39
CA SER A 91 14.41 21.01 -7.86
C SER A 91 15.66 21.07 -6.98
N THR A 92 15.50 20.95 -5.66
CA THR A 92 16.62 20.89 -4.74
C THR A 92 17.54 19.69 -5.03
N LEU A 93 16.98 18.49 -5.24
CA LEU A 93 17.76 17.32 -5.63
C LEU A 93 18.52 17.55 -6.94
N TYR A 94 17.88 18.15 -7.93
CA TYR A 94 18.48 18.48 -9.20
C TYR A 94 19.69 19.44 -9.05
N PHE A 95 19.53 20.53 -8.31
CA PHE A 95 20.60 21.49 -8.05
C PHE A 95 21.75 20.91 -7.20
N CYS A 96 21.44 19.91 -6.37
CA CYS A 96 22.46 19.15 -5.61
C CYS A 96 23.14 18.05 -6.44
N ASN A 97 22.83 17.92 -7.75
CA ASN A 97 23.34 16.86 -8.63
C ASN A 97 22.99 15.43 -8.16
N ILE A 98 21.83 15.26 -7.53
CA ILE A 98 21.32 13.96 -7.10
C ILE A 98 20.30 13.50 -8.11
N PHE A 99 20.66 12.52 -8.97
CA PHE A 99 19.81 12.07 -10.07
C PHE A 99 19.24 10.65 -9.90
N LYS A 100 19.47 10.02 -8.73
CA LYS A 100 18.97 8.67 -8.51
C LYS A 100 17.45 8.64 -8.33
N PRO A 101 16.71 7.80 -9.07
CA PRO A 101 15.24 7.78 -9.07
C PRO A 101 14.62 7.55 -7.68
N GLU A 102 15.28 6.78 -6.81
CA GLU A 102 14.81 6.48 -5.46
C GLU A 102 14.63 7.73 -4.59
N TYR A 103 15.47 8.75 -4.77
CA TYR A 103 15.33 10.01 -4.03
C TYR A 103 14.12 10.82 -4.51
N TYR A 104 13.83 10.82 -5.81
CA TYR A 104 12.66 11.50 -6.38
C TYR A 104 11.35 10.84 -5.95
N ILE A 105 11.33 9.53 -5.77
CA ILE A 105 10.18 8.84 -5.15
C ILE A 105 10.09 9.21 -3.68
N GLY A 106 11.22 9.29 -2.97
CA GLY A 106 11.27 9.72 -1.58
C GLY A 106 10.66 11.11 -1.36
N THR A 107 11.00 12.07 -2.22
CA THR A 107 10.40 13.43 -2.18
C THR A 107 8.90 13.41 -2.45
N THR A 108 8.44 12.55 -3.37
CA THR A 108 7.02 12.36 -3.64
C THR A 108 6.29 11.77 -2.42
N ILE A 109 6.88 10.78 -1.75
CA ILE A 109 6.37 10.20 -0.51
C ILE A 109 6.21 11.27 0.57
N LEU A 110 7.20 12.16 0.73
CA LEU A 110 7.14 13.26 1.69
C LEU A 110 6.03 14.26 1.35
N ALA A 111 5.90 14.63 0.08
CA ALA A 111 4.89 15.57 -0.38
C ALA A 111 3.46 15.01 -0.22
N GLU A 112 3.23 13.77 -0.61
CA GLU A 112 1.94 13.08 -0.43
C GLU A 112 1.64 12.84 1.07
N GLY A 113 2.66 12.53 1.86
CA GLY A 113 2.54 12.44 3.32
C GLY A 113 2.07 13.75 3.95
N LEU A 114 2.57 14.90 3.46
CA LEU A 114 2.07 16.22 3.88
C LEU A 114 0.58 16.40 3.53
N VAL A 115 0.17 16.01 2.32
CA VAL A 115 -1.24 16.07 1.91
C VAL A 115 -2.11 15.26 2.88
N VAL A 116 -1.73 14.03 3.17
CA VAL A 116 -2.44 13.16 4.13
C VAL A 116 -2.53 13.81 5.51
N LEU A 117 -1.46 14.45 6.00
CA LEU A 117 -1.48 15.17 7.28
C LEU A 117 -2.46 16.35 7.27
N LEU A 118 -2.50 17.12 6.18
CA LEU A 118 -3.46 18.22 6.01
C LEU A 118 -4.90 17.72 5.98
N GLU A 119 -5.16 16.61 5.28
CA GLU A 119 -6.46 15.95 5.23
C GLU A 119 -6.91 15.47 6.62
N ILE A 120 -6.03 14.81 7.38
CA ILE A 120 -6.30 14.37 8.75
C ILE A 120 -6.66 15.55 9.65
N GLN A 121 -5.87 16.64 9.59
CA GLN A 121 -6.13 17.84 10.38
C GLN A 121 -7.47 18.48 10.03
N PHE A 122 -7.78 18.55 8.74
CA PHE A 122 -9.02 19.10 8.25
C PHE A 122 -10.23 18.28 8.71
N ILE A 123 -10.19 16.96 8.53
CA ILE A 123 -11.27 16.04 8.93
C ILE A 123 -11.52 16.13 10.44
N LYS A 124 -10.44 16.17 11.26
CA LYS A 124 -10.55 16.34 12.72
C LYS A 124 -11.16 17.67 13.10
N LYS A 125 -10.72 18.77 12.48
CA LYS A 125 -11.21 20.13 12.75
C LYS A 125 -12.70 20.26 12.43
N HIS A 126 -13.16 19.69 11.33
CA HIS A 126 -14.55 19.75 10.89
C HIS A 126 -15.42 18.60 11.41
N LYS A 127 -14.82 17.66 12.16
CA LYS A 127 -15.52 16.49 12.73
C LYS A 127 -16.30 15.68 11.70
N LEU A 128 -15.77 15.54 10.47
CA LEU A 128 -16.46 14.90 9.36
C LEU A 128 -16.72 13.41 9.60
N ILE A 129 -15.78 12.73 10.22
CA ILE A 129 -15.87 11.29 10.57
C ILE A 129 -14.96 10.97 11.75
N ASN A 130 -15.26 9.88 12.43
CA ASN A 130 -14.32 9.31 13.41
C ASN A 130 -13.19 8.54 12.69
N LEU A 131 -12.02 9.19 12.58
CA LEU A 131 -10.82 8.62 11.93
C LEU A 131 -10.29 7.35 12.60
N SER A 132 -10.52 7.17 13.90
CA SER A 132 -10.10 5.96 14.62
C SER A 132 -10.66 4.69 13.98
N ALA A 133 -11.90 4.74 13.48
CA ALA A 133 -12.53 3.61 12.82
C ALA A 133 -11.90 3.27 11.46
N VAL A 134 -11.42 4.27 10.73
CA VAL A 134 -10.71 4.10 9.45
C VAL A 134 -9.31 3.56 9.69
N PHE A 135 -8.54 4.19 10.58
CA PHE A 135 -7.17 3.79 10.89
C PHE A 135 -7.06 2.45 11.60
N SER A 136 -8.07 2.01 12.36
CA SER A 136 -8.07 0.68 12.95
C SER A 136 -8.04 -0.44 11.90
N SER A 137 -8.75 -0.26 10.79
CA SER A 137 -8.72 -1.20 9.65
C SER A 137 -7.35 -1.20 8.96
N LEU A 138 -6.80 -0.02 8.68
CA LEU A 138 -5.46 0.13 8.12
C LEU A 138 -4.40 -0.57 8.97
N TYR A 139 -4.37 -0.26 10.27
CA TYR A 139 -3.40 -0.84 11.21
C TYR A 139 -3.49 -2.36 11.27
N LYS A 140 -4.69 -2.91 11.34
CA LYS A 140 -4.93 -4.36 11.36
C LYS A 140 -4.32 -5.04 10.13
N TYR A 141 -4.64 -4.56 8.93
CA TYR A 141 -4.14 -5.17 7.69
C TYR A 141 -2.64 -4.97 7.53
N LEU A 142 -2.10 -3.84 8.00
CA LEU A 142 -0.67 -3.58 7.97
C LEU A 142 0.08 -4.57 8.88
N VAL A 143 -0.35 -4.73 10.13
CA VAL A 143 0.29 -5.65 11.09
C VAL A 143 0.24 -7.09 10.58
N VAL A 144 -0.90 -7.53 10.05
CA VAL A 144 -1.01 -8.90 9.50
C VAL A 144 -0.09 -9.05 8.28
N SER A 145 -0.03 -8.06 7.38
CA SER A 145 0.82 -8.14 6.18
C SER A 145 2.33 -8.11 6.49
N LEU A 146 2.75 -7.54 7.63
CA LEU A 146 4.16 -7.63 8.07
C LEU A 146 4.62 -9.07 8.29
N GLY A 147 3.71 -10.00 8.52
CA GLY A 147 4.01 -11.43 8.56
C GLY A 147 4.54 -12.00 7.23
N PHE A 148 4.42 -11.29 6.10
CA PHE A 148 5.03 -11.70 4.83
C PHE A 148 6.55 -11.62 4.86
N ILE A 149 7.11 -10.74 5.70
CA ILE A 149 8.56 -10.55 5.82
C ILE A 149 9.27 -11.85 6.29
N PRO A 150 8.92 -12.44 7.44
CA PRO A 150 9.53 -13.71 7.84
C PRO A 150 9.24 -14.84 6.86
N ILE A 151 8.06 -14.92 6.26
CA ILE A 151 7.75 -15.92 5.22
C ILE A 151 8.72 -15.79 4.05
N TYR A 152 8.98 -14.58 3.56
CA TYR A 152 9.94 -14.33 2.49
C TYR A 152 11.36 -14.79 2.89
N PHE A 153 11.85 -14.41 4.06
CA PHE A 153 13.21 -14.77 4.47
C PHE A 153 13.38 -16.28 4.63
N ILE A 154 12.41 -16.97 5.26
CA ILE A 154 12.42 -18.43 5.42
C ILE A 154 12.42 -19.12 4.05
N THR A 155 11.55 -18.68 3.14
CA THR A 155 11.43 -19.25 1.80
C THR A 155 12.69 -18.99 0.97
N LYS A 156 13.21 -17.78 1.00
CA LYS A 156 14.46 -17.41 0.31
C LYS A 156 15.64 -18.28 0.78
N PHE A 157 15.75 -18.49 2.09
CA PHE A 157 16.77 -19.38 2.67
C PHE A 157 16.58 -20.83 2.25
N ALA A 158 15.35 -21.35 2.29
CA ALA A 158 15.05 -22.75 1.90
C ALA A 158 15.36 -23.05 0.43
N PHE A 159 15.17 -22.06 -0.46
CA PHE A 159 15.50 -22.19 -1.89
C PHE A 159 16.94 -21.80 -2.24
N HIS A 160 17.77 -21.42 -1.25
CA HIS A 160 19.16 -20.99 -1.41
C HIS A 160 19.34 -19.89 -2.47
N ILE A 161 18.42 -18.90 -2.51
CA ILE A 161 18.45 -17.81 -3.49
C ILE A 161 19.43 -16.72 -3.03
N ASN A 162 20.63 -16.70 -3.64
CA ASN A 162 21.68 -15.74 -3.34
C ASN A 162 21.86 -14.66 -4.44
N SER A 163 21.14 -14.76 -5.53
CA SER A 163 21.24 -13.83 -6.67
C SER A 163 19.87 -13.54 -7.28
N TYR A 164 19.79 -12.43 -8.03
CA TYR A 164 18.58 -12.06 -8.77
C TYR A 164 18.57 -12.60 -10.22
N LYS A 165 19.41 -13.59 -10.56
CA LYS A 165 19.37 -14.23 -11.87
C LYS A 165 18.11 -15.08 -12.02
N ILE A 166 17.49 -15.00 -13.20
CA ILE A 166 16.28 -15.76 -13.49
C ILE A 166 16.66 -17.26 -13.54
N THR A 167 16.19 -17.98 -12.56
CA THR A 167 16.31 -19.44 -12.44
C THR A 167 14.96 -20.04 -12.10
N LEU A 168 14.77 -21.32 -12.42
CA LEU A 168 13.54 -22.02 -12.06
C LEU A 168 13.30 -21.97 -10.54
N ASN A 169 14.35 -22.12 -9.73
CA ASN A 169 14.26 -22.04 -8.27
C ASN A 169 13.78 -20.66 -7.80
N MET A 170 14.25 -19.57 -8.44
CA MET A 170 13.79 -18.22 -8.12
C MET A 170 12.31 -18.03 -8.45
N LEU A 171 11.84 -18.52 -9.61
CA LEU A 171 10.44 -18.45 -9.99
C LEU A 171 9.54 -19.21 -9.00
N ILE A 172 9.95 -20.47 -8.66
CA ILE A 172 9.24 -21.29 -7.68
C ILE A 172 9.23 -20.59 -6.31
N MET A 173 10.34 -20.02 -5.87
CA MET A 173 10.43 -19.28 -4.62
C MET A 173 9.42 -18.10 -4.59
N VAL A 174 9.38 -17.27 -5.64
CA VAL A 174 8.45 -16.15 -5.73
C VAL A 174 7.00 -16.61 -5.67
N CYS A 175 6.64 -17.64 -6.45
CA CYS A 175 5.29 -18.23 -6.42
C CYS A 175 4.94 -18.78 -5.03
N THR A 176 5.90 -19.44 -4.37
CA THR A 176 5.73 -20.00 -3.03
C THR A 176 5.50 -18.91 -1.98
N VAL A 177 6.29 -17.82 -2.04
CA VAL A 177 6.12 -16.67 -1.14
C VAL A 177 4.72 -16.06 -1.32
N ILE A 178 4.27 -15.85 -2.55
CA ILE A 178 2.94 -15.31 -2.84
C ILE A 178 1.84 -16.23 -2.29
N ALA A 179 1.94 -17.53 -2.57
CA ALA A 179 0.94 -18.53 -2.13
C ALA A 179 0.87 -18.63 -0.60
N ILE A 180 2.01 -18.80 0.07
CA ILE A 180 2.05 -18.93 1.53
C ILE A 180 1.59 -17.63 2.20
N SER A 181 2.06 -16.46 1.72
CA SER A 181 1.64 -15.15 2.26
C SER A 181 0.14 -14.92 2.09
N GLY A 182 -0.43 -15.30 0.94
CA GLY A 182 -1.88 -15.20 0.70
C GLY A 182 -2.68 -16.10 1.63
N ILE A 183 -2.28 -17.37 1.78
CA ILE A 183 -2.93 -18.31 2.71
C ILE A 183 -2.80 -17.82 4.15
N TYR A 184 -1.60 -17.41 4.58
CA TYR A 184 -1.35 -16.85 5.90
C TYR A 184 -2.28 -15.65 6.18
N TYR A 185 -2.36 -14.70 5.23
CA TYR A 185 -3.19 -13.51 5.37
C TYR A 185 -4.67 -13.85 5.57
N LEU A 186 -5.20 -14.73 4.73
CA LEU A 186 -6.60 -15.17 4.83
C LEU A 186 -6.88 -15.94 6.13
N VAL A 187 -5.98 -16.84 6.53
CA VAL A 187 -6.13 -17.64 7.77
C VAL A 187 -6.11 -16.73 8.99
N VAL A 188 -5.12 -15.84 9.10
CA VAL A 188 -5.02 -14.93 10.26
C VAL A 188 -6.24 -14.03 10.36
N LEU A 189 -6.69 -13.43 9.26
CA LEU A 189 -7.88 -12.58 9.28
C LEU A 189 -9.17 -13.36 9.57
N THR A 190 -9.25 -14.63 9.19
CA THR A 190 -10.37 -15.51 9.55
C THR A 190 -10.38 -15.79 11.06
N ILE A 191 -9.22 -16.08 11.67
CA ILE A 191 -9.07 -16.26 13.12
C ILE A 191 -9.44 -14.97 13.86
N LEU A 192 -9.03 -13.81 13.35
CA LEU A 192 -9.38 -12.49 13.89
C LEU A 192 -10.85 -12.09 13.66
N LYS A 193 -11.65 -12.97 13.02
CA LYS A 193 -13.07 -12.73 12.70
C LYS A 193 -13.27 -11.41 11.94
N ASP A 194 -12.40 -11.14 10.99
CA ASP A 194 -12.44 -9.91 10.19
C ASP A 194 -13.76 -9.74 9.47
N SER A 195 -14.34 -8.54 9.54
CA SER A 195 -15.65 -8.25 8.96
C SER A 195 -15.66 -8.38 7.43
N THR A 196 -14.56 -8.01 6.77
CA THR A 196 -14.42 -8.05 5.30
C THR A 196 -14.36 -9.50 4.81
N ILE A 197 -13.58 -10.36 5.48
CA ILE A 197 -13.54 -11.79 5.15
C ILE A 197 -14.89 -12.47 5.44
N ASN A 198 -15.50 -12.18 6.58
CA ASN A 198 -16.81 -12.74 6.90
C ASN A 198 -17.87 -12.34 5.87
N TYR A 199 -17.83 -11.09 5.40
CA TYR A 199 -18.69 -10.63 4.32
C TYR A 199 -18.44 -11.42 3.02
N ALA A 200 -17.17 -11.57 2.60
CA ALA A 200 -16.81 -12.33 1.42
C ALA A 200 -17.24 -13.82 1.50
N ILE A 201 -16.99 -14.46 2.65
CA ILE A 201 -17.41 -15.85 2.89
C ILE A 201 -18.94 -15.99 2.81
N ASN A 202 -19.69 -15.03 3.36
CA ASN A 202 -21.15 -15.06 3.32
C ASN A 202 -21.71 -14.87 1.90
N ILE A 203 -21.05 -14.05 1.07
CA ILE A 203 -21.38 -13.95 -0.37
C ILE A 203 -21.19 -15.30 -1.06
N VAL A 204 -20.03 -15.92 -0.88
CA VAL A 204 -19.68 -17.20 -1.50
C VAL A 204 -20.64 -18.32 -1.05
N LYS A 205 -21.03 -18.30 0.22
CA LYS A 205 -22.01 -19.27 0.77
C LYS A 205 -23.46 -18.99 0.37
N GLY A 206 -23.73 -17.99 -0.46
CA GLY A 206 -25.07 -17.62 -0.90
C GLY A 206 -26.01 -17.15 0.22
N LYS A 207 -25.45 -16.78 1.37
CA LYS A 207 -26.23 -16.33 2.56
C LYS A 207 -26.66 -14.87 2.47
N ILE A 208 -26.10 -14.09 1.57
CA ILE A 208 -26.49 -12.70 1.34
C ILE A 208 -27.45 -12.72 0.15
N LYS A 209 -28.75 -12.54 0.41
CA LYS A 209 -29.72 -12.24 -0.64
C LYS A 209 -29.29 -10.97 -1.35
N LYS A 210 -29.24 -11.00 -2.69
CA LYS A 210 -29.15 -9.77 -3.51
C LYS A 210 -30.38 -8.91 -3.16
N SER A 211 -30.16 -7.84 -2.40
CA SER A 211 -31.16 -6.77 -2.22
C SER A 211 -31.12 -5.86 -3.42
#